data_5abe48b7e9cc6ae779be1329729d5514
#
_entry.id   5abe48b7e9cc6ae779be1329729d5514
#
_cell.length_a   1.000
_cell.length_b   1.000
_cell.length_c   1.000
_cell.angle_alpha   90.00
_cell.angle_beta   90.00
_cell.angle_gamma   90.00
#
_symmetry.space_group_name_H-M   'P 1'
#
loop_
_entity.id
_entity.type
_entity.pdbx_description
1 polymer ?
#
loop_
_entity_poly.entity_id
_entity_poly.type
_entity_poly.pdbx_seq_one_letter_code
_entity_poly.pdbx_strand_id
1 'polypeptide(L)'
;MPELNNFEFSDPLLLLFGLFAPLVFVQASRIPAVVRYSSLRLVDSRSHSLRSRLSWLPAALLALAMLTLSIALAGPRTGNAVSEVKREGIAIGMVVDRSGSMQARDFVRGDSSTSRLDVVKKIFQDFVRGSGGFGEGRPDDLIGLVTFARYADGLCPLTLDHGSLLAILEQIETPVDQREDGTAVGEGLALAVERLRRQEAASKIVILLTDGVNNAGEIEPLQAADLAAQHGIKVYTIGAGYTGFAPFPVKRADGRISLQRVPVEIDEVTLQRIAQRSGGRYFHATDEEGLRQVVEEIGRLERSEVSEVRYLEYEAHYAPFVGIALACVALAALLSSTWLRRLPA
;
A
#
# COMPACT_ATOMS: atom_id res chain seq x y z
N MET A 1 -16.67 10.17 -18.20
CA MET A 1 -17.68 11.17 -17.77
C MET A 1 -16.91 12.25 -17.06
N PRO A 2 -17.09 13.53 -17.37
CA PRO A 2 -16.35 14.60 -16.71
C PRO A 2 -16.77 14.62 -15.25
N GLU A 3 -15.79 14.47 -14.38
CA GLU A 3 -15.96 14.49 -12.93
C GLU A 3 -16.46 15.86 -12.51
N LEU A 4 -17.64 15.90 -11.92
CA LEU A 4 -18.16 17.06 -11.20
C LEU A 4 -17.12 17.38 -10.12
N ASN A 5 -16.46 18.53 -10.24
CA ASN A 5 -15.65 19.11 -9.17
C ASN A 5 -16.51 19.13 -7.91
N ASN A 6 -16.28 18.21 -6.99
CA ASN A 6 -16.92 18.22 -5.68
C ASN A 6 -16.33 19.38 -4.90
N PHE A 7 -17.02 20.56 -5.01
CA PHE A 7 -16.70 21.71 -4.20
C PHE A 7 -17.29 21.51 -2.81
N GLU A 8 -16.43 21.39 -1.83
CA GLU A 8 -16.82 21.16 -0.43
C GLU A 8 -16.26 22.26 0.47
N PHE A 9 -16.92 22.46 1.61
CA PHE A 9 -16.39 23.30 2.68
C PHE A 9 -15.80 22.43 3.78
N SER A 10 -14.61 22.80 4.25
CA SER A 10 -13.94 22.10 5.37
C SER A 10 -14.80 22.23 6.64
N ASP A 11 -15.23 23.44 6.95
CA ASP A 11 -15.99 23.76 8.15
C ASP A 11 -17.22 24.62 7.81
N PRO A 12 -18.33 24.01 7.33
CA PRO A 12 -19.52 24.74 6.89
C PRO A 12 -20.19 25.58 7.99
N LEU A 13 -19.99 25.22 9.27
CA LEU A 13 -20.51 25.98 10.41
C LEU A 13 -19.94 27.41 10.48
N LEU A 14 -18.73 27.63 9.96
CA LEU A 14 -18.09 28.95 9.94
C LEU A 14 -18.78 29.94 8.97
N LEU A 15 -19.61 29.47 8.05
CA LEU A 15 -20.47 30.32 7.24
C LEU A 15 -21.47 31.12 8.09
N LEU A 16 -21.81 30.65 9.30
CA LEU A 16 -22.67 31.36 10.23
C LEU A 16 -22.11 32.72 10.67
N PHE A 17 -20.76 32.90 10.62
CA PHE A 17 -20.17 34.23 10.86
C PHE A 17 -20.63 35.27 9.82
N GLY A 18 -21.04 34.86 8.63
CA GLY A 18 -21.65 35.75 7.63
C GLY A 18 -22.95 36.42 8.11
N LEU A 19 -23.66 35.80 9.06
CA LEU A 19 -24.87 36.39 9.67
C LEU A 19 -24.61 37.68 10.48
N PHE A 20 -23.33 37.91 10.87
CA PHE A 20 -22.91 39.14 11.50
C PHE A 20 -22.70 40.31 10.53
N ALA A 21 -22.68 40.09 9.21
CA ALA A 21 -22.44 41.11 8.21
C ALA A 21 -23.53 42.25 8.26
N PRO A 22 -24.85 41.97 8.42
CA PRO A 22 -25.84 42.99 8.61
C PRO A 22 -25.62 43.82 9.89
N LEU A 23 -25.18 43.18 10.97
CA LEU A 23 -24.85 43.86 12.22
C LEU A 23 -23.67 44.82 12.03
N VAL A 24 -22.61 44.39 11.34
CA VAL A 24 -21.45 45.23 10.98
C VAL A 24 -21.90 46.40 10.13
N PHE A 25 -22.74 46.17 9.13
CA PHE A 25 -23.30 47.23 8.29
C PHE A 25 -24.07 48.28 9.11
N VAL A 26 -25.00 47.85 9.97
CA VAL A 26 -25.80 48.73 10.81
C VAL A 26 -24.92 49.51 11.79
N GLN A 27 -23.96 48.85 12.43
CA GLN A 27 -23.04 49.48 13.36
C GLN A 27 -22.15 50.54 12.68
N ALA A 28 -21.56 50.19 11.53
CA ALA A 28 -20.69 51.09 10.76
C ALA A 28 -21.46 52.27 10.13
N SER A 29 -22.75 52.10 9.82
CA SER A 29 -23.61 53.17 9.28
C SER A 29 -24.12 54.12 10.38
N ARG A 30 -24.24 53.67 11.63
CA ARG A 30 -24.81 54.42 12.75
C ARG A 30 -23.85 55.38 13.45
N ILE A 31 -22.58 55.53 13.02
CA ILE A 31 -21.68 56.48 13.68
C ILE A 31 -22.19 57.89 13.45
N PRO A 32 -22.81 58.56 14.43
CA PRO A 32 -23.36 59.90 14.27
C PRO A 32 -22.23 60.92 14.27
N ALA A 33 -22.01 61.58 13.15
CA ALA A 33 -21.29 62.85 13.17
C ALA A 33 -22.27 63.96 13.53
N VAL A 34 -22.36 64.28 14.79
CA VAL A 34 -23.23 65.39 15.28
C VAL A 34 -22.39 66.61 15.42
N VAL A 35 -22.65 67.63 14.59
CA VAL A 35 -22.08 68.99 14.75
C VAL A 35 -23.17 69.85 15.35
N ARG A 36 -22.90 70.41 16.54
CA ARG A 36 -23.84 71.37 17.18
C ARG A 36 -23.70 72.73 16.55
N TYR A 37 -24.76 73.19 15.87
CA TYR A 37 -24.82 74.53 15.35
C TYR A 37 -25.81 75.38 16.16
N SER A 38 -25.48 76.61 16.36
CA SER A 38 -26.33 77.58 17.09
C SER A 38 -27.57 78.04 16.30
N SER A 39 -27.60 77.89 14.97
CA SER A 39 -28.71 78.21 14.14
C SER A 39 -28.75 77.36 12.85
N LEU A 40 -29.88 76.70 12.56
CA LEU A 40 -30.12 75.92 11.36
C LEU A 40 -30.54 76.77 10.15
N ARG A 41 -30.74 78.11 10.29
CA ARG A 41 -31.20 79.00 9.22
C ARG A 41 -30.24 79.15 8.03
N LEU A 42 -28.97 78.80 8.20
CA LEU A 42 -27.92 78.89 7.20
C LEU A 42 -27.61 77.57 6.46
N VAL A 43 -28.29 76.48 6.86
CA VAL A 43 -28.08 75.18 6.23
C VAL A 43 -29.16 74.96 5.19
N ASP A 44 -28.81 75.02 3.93
CA ASP A 44 -29.74 74.71 2.85
C ASP A 44 -30.02 73.19 2.84
N SER A 45 -31.22 72.81 3.25
CA SER A 45 -31.67 71.43 3.45
C SER A 45 -31.86 70.62 2.15
N ARG A 46 -31.64 71.24 0.97
CA ARG A 46 -31.92 70.62 -0.35
C ARG A 46 -30.72 70.09 -1.12
N SER A 47 -29.49 70.25 -0.67
CA SER A 47 -28.35 69.78 -1.41
C SER A 47 -28.05 68.28 -1.07
N HIS A 48 -28.72 67.40 -1.77
CA HIS A 48 -28.31 65.98 -1.79
C HIS A 48 -27.01 65.81 -2.61
N SER A 49 -25.88 66.06 -2.00
CA SER A 49 -24.58 65.82 -2.60
C SER A 49 -24.38 64.32 -2.88
N LEU A 50 -23.73 63.97 -4.00
CA LEU A 50 -23.29 62.62 -4.30
C LEU A 50 -22.57 61.96 -3.11
N ARG A 51 -21.80 62.76 -2.36
CA ARG A 51 -21.11 62.35 -1.14
C ARG A 51 -22.08 61.86 -0.05
N SER A 52 -23.20 62.51 0.11
CA SER A 52 -24.24 62.12 1.10
C SER A 52 -24.95 60.82 0.67
N ARG A 53 -25.16 60.65 -0.66
CA ARG A 53 -25.78 59.40 -1.19
C ARG A 53 -24.88 58.19 -1.06
N LEU A 54 -23.55 58.36 -1.12
CA LEU A 54 -22.57 57.28 -1.06
C LEU A 54 -22.00 57.05 0.34
N SER A 55 -22.53 57.77 1.37
CA SER A 55 -22.04 57.68 2.76
C SER A 55 -22.18 56.29 3.41
N TRP A 56 -23.02 55.41 2.85
CA TRP A 56 -23.20 54.03 3.27
C TRP A 56 -22.17 53.06 2.68
N LEU A 57 -21.42 53.48 1.63
CA LEU A 57 -20.49 52.61 0.88
C LEU A 57 -19.40 51.99 1.75
N PRO A 58 -18.70 52.73 2.65
CA PRO A 58 -17.71 52.13 3.53
C PRO A 58 -18.28 51.05 4.45
N ALA A 59 -19.50 51.26 4.94
CA ALA A 59 -20.21 50.29 5.78
C ALA A 59 -20.56 49.02 4.99
N ALA A 60 -21.00 49.17 3.71
CA ALA A 60 -21.27 48.07 2.82
C ALA A 60 -19.99 47.25 2.47
N LEU A 61 -18.88 47.94 2.27
CA LEU A 61 -17.59 47.27 2.02
C LEU A 61 -17.11 46.45 3.22
N LEU A 62 -17.32 46.97 4.47
CA LEU A 62 -17.01 46.22 5.68
C LEU A 62 -17.92 44.99 5.85
N ALA A 63 -19.20 45.11 5.53
CA ALA A 63 -20.13 44.00 5.55
C ALA A 63 -19.75 42.93 4.49
N LEU A 64 -19.38 43.37 3.30
CA LEU A 64 -18.90 42.48 2.23
C LEU A 64 -17.57 41.77 2.63
N ALA A 65 -16.66 42.51 3.28
CA ALA A 65 -15.43 41.93 3.80
C ALA A 65 -15.72 40.83 4.83
N MET A 66 -16.70 41.04 5.71
CA MET A 66 -17.14 40.05 6.70
C MET A 66 -17.71 38.79 6.03
N LEU A 67 -18.53 38.94 4.97
CA LEU A 67 -19.07 37.81 4.19
C LEU A 67 -17.97 37.01 3.49
N THR A 68 -17.07 37.70 2.78
CA THR A 68 -15.98 37.03 2.08
C THR A 68 -14.99 36.35 3.04
N LEU A 69 -14.75 36.95 4.21
CA LEU A 69 -13.94 36.34 5.25
C LEU A 69 -14.61 35.10 5.86
N SER A 70 -15.92 35.13 6.04
CA SER A 70 -16.70 33.97 6.49
C SER A 70 -16.59 32.79 5.51
N ILE A 71 -16.66 33.07 4.20
CA ILE A 71 -16.44 32.05 3.15
C ILE A 71 -15.00 31.52 3.19
N ALA A 72 -14.02 32.40 3.37
CA ALA A 72 -12.63 32.00 3.47
C ALA A 72 -12.36 31.09 4.67
N LEU A 73 -12.95 31.43 5.84
CA LEU A 73 -12.87 30.62 7.06
C LEU A 73 -13.55 29.26 6.94
N ALA A 74 -14.66 29.18 6.19
CA ALA A 74 -15.32 27.92 5.91
C ALA A 74 -14.47 26.95 5.09
N GLY A 75 -13.34 27.42 4.53
CA GLY A 75 -12.35 26.60 3.84
C GLY A 75 -12.91 25.94 2.59
N PRO A 76 -13.25 26.72 1.54
CA PRO A 76 -13.66 26.14 0.26
C PRO A 76 -12.53 25.31 -0.32
N ARG A 77 -12.79 24.05 -0.62
CA ARG A 77 -11.83 23.09 -1.14
C ARG A 77 -12.41 22.27 -2.28
N THR A 78 -11.58 21.93 -3.23
CA THR A 78 -11.91 20.93 -4.25
C THR A 78 -11.13 19.66 -3.95
N GLY A 79 -11.82 18.55 -3.84
CA GLY A 79 -11.20 17.24 -3.77
C GLY A 79 -10.72 16.86 -5.17
N ASN A 80 -9.43 16.97 -5.44
CA ASN A 80 -8.84 16.27 -6.56
C ASN A 80 -8.70 14.82 -6.11
N ALA A 81 -9.51 13.95 -6.68
CA ALA A 81 -9.32 12.52 -6.54
C ALA A 81 -8.08 12.09 -7.35
N VAL A 82 -6.91 12.56 -6.93
CA VAL A 82 -5.68 11.85 -7.22
C VAL A 82 -5.71 10.66 -6.29
N SER A 83 -6.34 9.58 -6.73
CA SER A 83 -6.21 8.30 -6.08
C SER A 83 -4.77 7.83 -6.33
N GLU A 84 -3.84 8.32 -5.56
CA GLU A 84 -2.60 7.62 -5.36
C GLU A 84 -2.99 6.37 -4.57
N VAL A 85 -3.31 5.30 -5.31
CA VAL A 85 -3.45 3.96 -4.75
C VAL A 85 -2.07 3.59 -4.26
N LYS A 86 -1.74 3.95 -3.04
CA LYS A 86 -0.56 3.44 -2.37
C LYS A 86 -0.86 1.97 -2.10
N ARG A 87 -0.52 1.12 -3.05
CA ARG A 87 -0.49 -0.32 -2.85
C ARG A 87 0.59 -0.56 -1.82
N GLU A 88 0.22 -0.75 -0.58
CA GLU A 88 1.17 -1.26 0.39
C GLU A 88 1.44 -2.71 0.00
N GLY A 89 2.64 -2.93 -0.55
CA GLY A 89 3.08 -4.26 -0.92
C GLY A 89 3.15 -5.18 0.30
N ILE A 90 3.01 -6.46 0.07
CA ILE A 90 3.19 -7.50 1.10
C ILE A 90 4.65 -7.93 1.16
N ALA A 91 5.06 -8.50 2.30
CA ALA A 91 6.38 -9.10 2.44
C ALA A 91 6.30 -10.63 2.29
N ILE A 92 6.97 -11.16 1.28
CA ILE A 92 6.95 -12.58 0.88
C ILE A 92 8.32 -13.21 1.13
N GLY A 93 8.39 -14.20 2.02
CA GLY A 93 9.56 -15.06 2.16
C GLY A 93 9.37 -16.33 1.33
N MET A 94 10.12 -16.48 0.23
CA MET A 94 10.12 -17.70 -0.56
C MET A 94 11.12 -18.68 0.06
N VAL A 95 10.64 -19.83 0.52
CA VAL A 95 11.47 -20.90 1.14
C VAL A 95 11.41 -22.11 0.26
N VAL A 96 12.52 -22.40 -0.42
CA VAL A 96 12.62 -23.41 -1.47
C VAL A 96 13.52 -24.55 -1.03
N ASP A 97 12.98 -25.74 -1.07
CA ASP A 97 13.76 -26.98 -0.92
C ASP A 97 14.68 -27.17 -2.11
N ARG A 98 15.97 -27.36 -1.83
CA ARG A 98 16.98 -27.73 -2.86
C ARG A 98 17.60 -29.10 -2.61
N SER A 99 17.02 -29.93 -1.73
CA SER A 99 17.49 -31.26 -1.41
C SER A 99 17.56 -32.16 -2.65
N GLY A 100 18.24 -33.30 -2.53
CA GLY A 100 18.43 -34.24 -3.63
C GLY A 100 17.11 -34.75 -4.23
N SER A 101 16.02 -34.83 -3.44
CA SER A 101 14.68 -35.21 -3.92
C SER A 101 14.12 -34.28 -5.00
N MET A 102 14.49 -33.00 -4.97
CA MET A 102 14.08 -32.01 -5.97
C MET A 102 14.69 -32.23 -7.37
N GLN A 103 15.61 -33.21 -7.53
CA GLN A 103 16.11 -33.67 -8.83
C GLN A 103 15.12 -34.61 -9.55
N ALA A 104 14.06 -35.06 -8.90
CA ALA A 104 13.05 -35.90 -9.51
C ALA A 104 12.45 -35.24 -10.77
N ARG A 105 12.19 -36.08 -11.81
CA ARG A 105 11.72 -35.61 -13.13
C ARG A 105 10.34 -36.16 -13.43
N ASP A 106 9.38 -35.76 -12.61
CA ASP A 106 7.99 -36.25 -12.63
C ASP A 106 6.93 -35.15 -12.75
N PHE A 107 7.33 -33.87 -12.68
CA PHE A 107 6.43 -32.73 -12.69
C PHE A 107 5.88 -32.39 -14.09
N VAL A 108 6.66 -32.67 -15.14
CA VAL A 108 6.24 -32.36 -16.51
C VAL A 108 5.87 -33.66 -17.24
N ARG A 109 4.62 -33.81 -17.63
CA ARG A 109 4.16 -35.01 -18.35
C ARG A 109 4.85 -35.11 -19.71
N GLY A 110 5.55 -36.23 -19.93
CA GLY A 110 6.24 -36.50 -21.20
C GLY A 110 7.60 -35.84 -21.36
N ASP A 111 8.04 -34.99 -20.46
CA ASP A 111 9.38 -34.44 -20.41
C ASP A 111 10.16 -34.96 -19.20
N SER A 112 11.16 -35.78 -19.47
CA SER A 112 12.05 -36.33 -18.46
C SER A 112 13.39 -35.57 -18.36
N SER A 113 13.48 -34.37 -18.96
CA SER A 113 14.69 -33.54 -18.89
C SER A 113 14.60 -32.52 -17.75
N THR A 114 13.42 -32.09 -17.39
CA THR A 114 13.16 -31.02 -16.41
C THR A 114 12.98 -31.58 -15.00
N SER A 115 13.73 -31.07 -14.03
CA SER A 115 13.60 -31.43 -12.60
C SER A 115 12.47 -30.67 -11.90
N ARG A 116 12.04 -31.16 -10.72
CA ARG A 116 11.08 -30.42 -9.86
C ARG A 116 11.60 -29.02 -9.53
N LEU A 117 12.89 -28.90 -9.21
CA LEU A 117 13.52 -27.62 -8.90
C LEU A 117 13.45 -26.63 -10.07
N ASP A 118 13.65 -27.11 -11.31
CA ASP A 118 13.56 -26.25 -12.50
C ASP A 118 12.13 -25.73 -12.71
N VAL A 119 11.13 -26.58 -12.49
CA VAL A 119 9.72 -26.17 -12.55
C VAL A 119 9.40 -25.14 -11.49
N VAL A 120 9.86 -25.33 -10.25
CA VAL A 120 9.65 -24.39 -9.15
C VAL A 120 10.28 -23.04 -9.46
N LYS A 121 11.52 -23.01 -9.96
CA LYS A 121 12.19 -21.78 -10.38
C LYS A 121 11.38 -21.02 -11.43
N LYS A 122 10.93 -21.73 -12.47
CA LYS A 122 10.13 -21.15 -13.55
C LYS A 122 8.83 -20.55 -13.05
N ILE A 123 8.09 -21.28 -12.21
CA ILE A 123 6.80 -20.79 -11.67
C ILE A 123 7.01 -19.59 -10.76
N PHE A 124 8.06 -19.56 -9.93
CA PHE A 124 8.37 -18.40 -9.11
C PHE A 124 8.84 -17.20 -9.92
N GLN A 125 9.59 -17.40 -11.02
CA GLN A 125 9.91 -16.33 -11.96
C GLN A 125 8.63 -15.74 -12.58
N ASP A 126 7.75 -16.61 -13.06
CA ASP A 126 6.46 -16.22 -13.65
C ASP A 126 5.58 -15.46 -12.64
N PHE A 127 5.51 -15.93 -11.41
CA PHE A 127 4.77 -15.29 -10.32
C PHE A 127 5.28 -13.88 -10.01
N VAL A 128 6.58 -13.70 -9.91
CA VAL A 128 7.20 -12.40 -9.62
C VAL A 128 7.03 -11.43 -10.78
N ARG A 129 7.24 -11.89 -12.03
CA ARG A 129 7.16 -11.07 -13.24
C ARG A 129 5.73 -10.81 -13.72
N GLY A 130 4.76 -11.64 -13.31
CA GLY A 130 3.40 -11.58 -13.85
C GLY A 130 3.25 -12.26 -15.23
N SER A 131 4.21 -13.11 -15.63
CA SER A 131 4.14 -13.90 -16.85
C SER A 131 3.35 -15.19 -16.62
N GLY A 132 3.07 -15.94 -17.69
CA GLY A 132 2.45 -17.27 -17.59
C GLY A 132 1.05 -17.32 -16.97
N GLY A 133 0.29 -16.21 -16.95
CA GLY A 133 -1.06 -16.16 -16.43
C GLY A 133 -1.20 -15.50 -15.04
N PHE A 134 -0.10 -15.15 -14.35
CA PHE A 134 -0.12 -14.52 -13.02
C PHE A 134 -0.55 -13.04 -12.99
N GLY A 135 -0.98 -12.46 -14.11
CA GLY A 135 -1.46 -11.08 -14.21
C GLY A 135 -0.33 -10.05 -14.17
N GLU A 136 -0.48 -8.99 -13.36
CA GLU A 136 0.46 -7.85 -13.33
C GLU A 136 1.80 -8.11 -12.62
N GLY A 137 2.02 -9.33 -12.07
CA GLY A 137 3.20 -9.63 -11.26
C GLY A 137 3.14 -9.01 -9.85
N ARG A 138 4.33 -8.78 -9.28
CA ARG A 138 4.51 -8.34 -7.88
C ARG A 138 5.40 -7.10 -7.72
N PRO A 139 5.21 -6.02 -8.50
CA PRO A 139 6.17 -4.92 -8.55
C PRO A 139 6.35 -4.21 -7.20
N ASP A 140 5.31 -4.20 -6.36
CA ASP A 140 5.30 -3.45 -5.10
C ASP A 140 5.60 -4.35 -3.88
N ASP A 141 5.73 -5.67 -4.06
CA ASP A 141 5.93 -6.62 -2.97
C ASP A 141 7.42 -6.78 -2.62
N LEU A 142 7.72 -6.83 -1.31
CA LEU A 142 9.06 -7.18 -0.81
C LEU A 142 9.23 -8.69 -0.85
N ILE A 143 10.13 -9.20 -1.70
CA ILE A 143 10.34 -10.63 -1.85
C ILE A 143 11.77 -11.01 -1.42
N GLY A 144 11.88 -11.99 -0.54
CA GLY A 144 13.12 -12.58 -0.12
C GLY A 144 13.20 -14.06 -0.45
N LEU A 145 14.44 -14.60 -0.54
CA LEU A 145 14.69 -15.99 -0.93
C LEU A 145 15.55 -16.69 0.12
N VAL A 146 15.02 -17.78 0.61
CA VAL A 146 15.70 -18.75 1.49
C VAL A 146 15.68 -20.10 0.79
N THR A 147 16.78 -20.80 0.79
CA THR A 147 16.83 -22.19 0.36
C THR A 147 17.27 -23.08 1.51
N PHE A 148 16.90 -24.32 1.45
CA PHE A 148 17.37 -25.30 2.43
C PHE A 148 17.61 -26.67 1.79
N ALA A 149 18.56 -27.37 2.34
CA ALA A 149 18.81 -28.79 2.18
C ALA A 149 19.15 -29.32 3.58
N ARG A 150 20.35 -29.77 3.87
CA ARG A 150 20.78 -30.09 5.23
C ARG A 150 20.85 -28.85 6.13
N TYR A 151 21.14 -27.68 5.56
CA TYR A 151 21.21 -26.39 6.23
C TYR A 151 20.37 -25.36 5.47
N ALA A 152 19.94 -24.32 6.15
CA ALA A 152 19.21 -23.21 5.54
C ALA A 152 20.15 -22.08 5.14
N ASP A 153 20.02 -21.61 3.91
CA ASP A 153 20.79 -20.50 3.36
C ASP A 153 19.87 -19.36 2.93
N GLY A 154 20.18 -18.16 3.40
CA GLY A 154 19.43 -16.98 3.01
C GLY A 154 20.07 -16.31 1.79
N LEU A 155 19.70 -16.69 0.61
CA LEU A 155 20.33 -16.27 -0.64
C LEU A 155 20.03 -14.82 -1.02
N CYS A 156 18.78 -14.36 -0.82
CA CYS A 156 18.39 -12.98 -1.11
C CYS A 156 17.62 -12.39 0.08
N PRO A 157 18.01 -11.21 0.60
CA PRO A 157 17.20 -10.50 1.58
C PRO A 157 15.88 -10.02 0.96
N LEU A 158 14.93 -9.59 1.78
CA LEU A 158 13.70 -8.98 1.29
C LEU A 158 14.02 -7.70 0.50
N THR A 159 13.63 -7.66 -0.76
CA THR A 159 13.96 -6.60 -1.71
C THR A 159 12.83 -6.34 -2.70
N LEU A 160 12.78 -5.12 -3.21
CA LEU A 160 11.99 -4.71 -4.38
C LEU A 160 12.77 -4.92 -5.70
N ASP A 161 14.10 -5.18 -5.62
CA ASP A 161 14.90 -5.53 -6.80
C ASP A 161 14.67 -6.98 -7.21
N HIS A 162 13.56 -7.19 -7.91
CA HIS A 162 13.19 -8.51 -8.41
C HIS A 162 14.13 -9.00 -9.51
N GLY A 163 14.84 -8.09 -10.18
CA GLY A 163 15.85 -8.50 -11.17
C GLY A 163 16.98 -9.30 -10.54
N SER A 164 17.57 -8.76 -9.48
CA SER A 164 18.62 -9.46 -8.71
C SER A 164 18.09 -10.72 -8.02
N LEU A 165 16.88 -10.68 -7.45
CA LEU A 165 16.24 -11.85 -6.86
C LEU A 165 16.13 -13.01 -7.85
N LEU A 166 15.62 -12.74 -9.07
CA LEU A 166 15.42 -13.76 -10.09
C LEU A 166 16.74 -14.30 -10.65
N ALA A 167 17.76 -13.46 -10.76
CA ALA A 167 19.10 -13.91 -11.15
C ALA A 167 19.71 -14.89 -10.11
N ILE A 168 19.48 -14.64 -8.82
CA ILE A 168 19.91 -15.54 -7.74
C ILE A 168 19.08 -16.84 -7.76
N LEU A 169 17.76 -16.74 -7.96
CA LEU A 169 16.86 -17.90 -8.06
C LEU A 169 17.29 -18.86 -9.16
N GLU A 170 17.73 -18.33 -10.31
CA GLU A 170 18.18 -19.15 -11.45
C GLU A 170 19.43 -19.96 -11.14
N GLN A 171 20.31 -19.46 -10.26
CA GLN A 171 21.57 -20.11 -9.88
C GLN A 171 21.41 -21.20 -8.81
N ILE A 172 20.21 -21.39 -8.27
CA ILE A 172 19.99 -22.45 -7.27
C ILE A 172 20.19 -23.81 -7.92
N GLU A 173 21.03 -24.62 -7.31
CA GLU A 173 21.28 -26.00 -7.70
C GLU A 173 21.09 -26.93 -6.50
N THR A 174 20.76 -28.18 -6.78
CA THR A 174 20.73 -29.24 -5.76
C THR A 174 22.13 -29.60 -5.31
N PRO A 175 22.37 -29.99 -4.05
CA PRO A 175 23.66 -30.37 -3.55
C PRO A 175 24.27 -31.52 -4.36
N VAL A 176 25.57 -31.41 -4.67
CA VAL A 176 26.34 -32.47 -5.33
C VAL A 176 26.94 -33.42 -4.29
N ASP A 177 27.29 -32.89 -3.11
CA ASP A 177 27.85 -33.69 -2.01
C ASP A 177 26.69 -34.24 -1.14
N GLN A 178 26.68 -35.56 -0.94
CA GLN A 178 25.72 -36.22 -0.03
C GLN A 178 25.80 -35.72 1.42
N ARG A 179 26.92 -35.11 1.82
CA ARG A 179 27.05 -34.50 3.15
C ARG A 179 26.22 -33.23 3.32
N GLU A 180 25.90 -32.56 2.22
CA GLU A 180 25.05 -31.36 2.19
C GLU A 180 23.60 -31.70 1.89
N ASP A 181 23.33 -32.95 1.50
CA ASP A 181 21.97 -33.41 1.23
C ASP A 181 21.22 -33.71 2.53
N GLY A 182 19.94 -33.36 2.53
CA GLY A 182 19.02 -33.45 3.66
C GLY A 182 17.91 -32.45 3.51
N THR A 183 16.95 -32.44 4.44
CA THR A 183 15.75 -31.61 4.37
C THR A 183 15.48 -30.97 5.73
N ALA A 184 16.06 -29.77 5.97
CA ALA A 184 15.92 -29.00 7.20
C ALA A 184 14.81 -27.96 7.08
N VAL A 185 13.56 -28.42 7.03
CA VAL A 185 12.36 -27.58 6.87
C VAL A 185 12.24 -26.54 7.98
N GLY A 186 12.48 -26.96 9.24
CA GLY A 186 12.38 -26.09 10.40
C GLY A 186 13.35 -24.93 10.37
N GLU A 187 14.59 -25.15 9.95
CA GLU A 187 15.61 -24.10 9.84
C GLU A 187 15.28 -23.14 8.68
N GLY A 188 14.86 -23.66 7.51
CA GLY A 188 14.44 -22.84 6.38
C GLY A 188 13.31 -21.91 6.75
N LEU A 189 12.30 -22.43 7.43
CA LEU A 189 11.14 -21.65 7.91
C LEU A 189 11.57 -20.64 8.98
N ALA A 190 12.36 -21.03 9.98
CA ALA A 190 12.79 -20.13 11.03
C ALA A 190 13.63 -18.96 10.49
N LEU A 191 14.50 -19.20 9.52
CA LEU A 191 15.31 -18.16 8.88
C LEU A 191 14.43 -17.16 8.12
N ALA A 192 13.41 -17.63 7.40
CA ALA A 192 12.48 -16.76 6.69
C ALA A 192 11.65 -15.92 7.67
N VAL A 193 11.16 -16.53 8.75
CA VAL A 193 10.41 -15.83 9.81
C VAL A 193 11.28 -14.75 10.47
N GLU A 194 12.55 -15.03 10.78
CA GLU A 194 13.48 -14.06 11.37
C GLU A 194 13.69 -12.84 10.49
N ARG A 195 13.70 -13.01 9.16
CA ARG A 195 13.83 -11.91 8.22
C ARG A 195 12.54 -11.10 8.09
N LEU A 196 11.40 -11.79 8.01
CA LEU A 196 10.09 -11.15 7.85
C LEU A 196 9.64 -10.39 9.11
N ARG A 197 9.97 -10.86 10.32
CA ARG A 197 9.54 -10.20 11.57
C ARG A 197 10.07 -8.77 11.70
N ARG A 198 11.18 -8.45 11.04
CA ARG A 198 11.82 -7.12 11.07
C ARG A 198 11.22 -6.14 10.05
N GLN A 199 10.34 -6.60 9.17
CA GLN A 199 9.73 -5.76 8.15
C GLN A 199 8.42 -5.15 8.63
N GLU A 200 8.18 -3.90 8.22
CA GLU A 200 6.89 -3.22 8.37
C GLU A 200 6.14 -3.36 7.03
N ALA A 201 5.25 -4.32 6.95
CA ALA A 201 4.39 -4.56 5.79
C ALA A 201 2.97 -4.90 6.25
N ALA A 202 1.98 -4.58 5.41
CA ALA A 202 0.56 -4.80 5.71
C ALA A 202 0.25 -6.29 5.94
N SER A 203 0.86 -7.17 5.15
CA SER A 203 0.81 -8.62 5.33
C SER A 203 2.22 -9.22 5.17
N LYS A 204 2.50 -10.26 5.95
CA LYS A 204 3.76 -11.01 5.93
C LYS A 204 3.47 -12.48 5.74
N ILE A 205 4.02 -13.05 4.67
CA ILE A 205 3.80 -14.45 4.34
C ILE A 205 5.09 -15.20 4.06
N VAL A 206 5.06 -16.48 4.34
CA VAL A 206 6.06 -17.45 3.86
C VAL A 206 5.38 -18.40 2.88
N ILE A 207 6.02 -18.62 1.74
CA ILE A 207 5.67 -19.68 0.80
C ILE A 207 6.76 -20.74 0.93
N LEU A 208 6.45 -21.82 1.66
CA LEU A 208 7.33 -22.94 1.91
C LEU A 208 7.02 -24.05 0.91
N LEU A 209 7.98 -24.41 0.08
CA LEU A 209 7.87 -25.49 -0.89
C LEU A 209 8.89 -26.59 -0.57
N THR A 210 8.41 -27.81 -0.40
CA THR A 210 9.22 -29.02 -0.17
C THR A 210 8.53 -30.24 -0.76
N ASP A 211 9.33 -31.22 -1.13
CA ASP A 211 8.87 -32.53 -1.57
C ASP A 211 9.27 -33.67 -0.61
N GLY A 212 9.91 -33.34 0.54
CA GLY A 212 10.49 -34.29 1.44
C GLY A 212 9.95 -34.28 2.87
N VAL A 213 10.45 -35.23 3.64
CA VAL A 213 10.26 -35.35 5.09
C VAL A 213 11.39 -34.60 5.79
N ASN A 214 11.09 -33.85 6.85
CA ASN A 214 12.13 -33.21 7.66
C ASN A 214 13.04 -34.27 8.28
N ASN A 215 14.32 -34.30 7.90
CA ASN A 215 15.31 -35.28 8.35
C ASN A 215 16.65 -34.65 8.77
N ALA A 216 16.75 -33.33 8.75
CA ALA A 216 17.92 -32.58 9.13
C ALA A 216 17.54 -31.30 9.89
N GLY A 217 18.56 -30.64 10.47
CA GLY A 217 18.39 -29.41 11.23
C GLY A 217 18.11 -29.63 12.72
N GLU A 218 18.32 -28.59 13.53
CA GLU A 218 18.13 -28.59 14.98
C GLU A 218 16.74 -28.02 15.38
N ILE A 219 16.13 -27.23 14.48
CA ILE A 219 14.84 -26.56 14.72
C ILE A 219 13.70 -27.46 14.21
N GLU A 220 12.81 -27.84 15.10
CA GLU A 220 11.60 -28.56 14.73
C GLU A 220 10.67 -27.69 13.85
N PRO A 221 10.10 -28.22 12.76
CA PRO A 221 9.23 -27.45 11.85
C PRO A 221 8.03 -26.79 12.56
N LEU A 222 7.44 -27.47 13.55
CA LEU A 222 6.32 -26.94 14.31
C LEU A 222 6.72 -25.81 15.27
N GLN A 223 7.95 -25.81 15.79
CA GLN A 223 8.47 -24.69 16.58
C GLN A 223 8.65 -23.43 15.71
N ALA A 224 9.17 -23.61 14.49
CA ALA A 224 9.27 -22.51 13.53
C ALA A 224 7.90 -21.96 13.11
N ALA A 225 6.88 -22.82 12.99
CA ALA A 225 5.50 -22.40 12.73
C ALA A 225 4.90 -21.60 13.91
N ASP A 226 5.15 -22.04 15.14
CA ASP A 226 4.71 -21.31 16.34
C ASP A 226 5.37 -19.91 16.43
N LEU A 227 6.65 -19.81 16.04
CA LEU A 227 7.34 -18.53 15.94
C LEU A 227 6.71 -17.62 14.86
N ALA A 228 6.36 -18.19 13.70
CA ALA A 228 5.65 -17.45 12.65
C ALA A 228 4.33 -16.89 13.15
N ALA A 229 3.52 -17.71 13.83
CA ALA A 229 2.24 -17.31 14.42
C ALA A 229 2.39 -16.16 15.42
N GLN A 230 3.42 -16.21 16.30
CA GLN A 230 3.70 -15.15 17.30
C GLN A 230 3.99 -13.78 16.64
N HIS A 231 4.53 -13.78 15.43
CA HIS A 231 4.85 -12.57 14.68
C HIS A 231 3.80 -12.19 13.64
N GLY A 232 2.65 -12.86 13.60
CA GLY A 232 1.58 -12.63 12.64
C GLY A 232 1.98 -12.95 11.20
N ILE A 233 2.92 -13.90 11.01
CA ILE A 233 3.40 -14.34 9.70
C ILE A 233 2.64 -15.60 9.30
N LYS A 234 1.88 -15.54 8.20
CA LYS A 234 1.17 -16.71 7.66
C LYS A 234 2.14 -17.60 6.87
N VAL A 235 2.06 -18.90 7.05
CA VAL A 235 2.89 -19.85 6.29
C VAL A 235 2.01 -20.68 5.37
N TYR A 236 2.18 -20.48 4.08
CA TYR A 236 1.60 -21.31 3.02
C TYR A 236 2.58 -22.43 2.70
N THR A 237 2.15 -23.66 2.94
CA THR A 237 2.99 -24.84 2.69
C THR A 237 2.53 -25.54 1.42
N ILE A 238 3.48 -25.87 0.55
CA ILE A 238 3.25 -26.55 -0.72
C ILE A 238 4.04 -27.86 -0.71
N GLY A 239 3.32 -29.00 -0.68
CA GLY A 239 3.91 -30.31 -0.91
C GLY A 239 4.04 -30.57 -2.41
N ALA A 240 5.27 -30.74 -2.91
CA ALA A 240 5.58 -30.86 -4.32
C ALA A 240 5.83 -32.32 -4.72
N GLY A 241 5.00 -32.90 -5.58
CA GLY A 241 5.12 -34.28 -6.05
C GLY A 241 4.03 -35.19 -5.53
N TYR A 242 4.30 -36.48 -5.49
CA TYR A 242 3.38 -37.48 -4.95
C TYR A 242 4.16 -38.55 -4.18
N THR A 243 3.51 -39.17 -3.24
CA THR A 243 4.08 -40.31 -2.53
C THR A 243 4.06 -41.55 -3.42
N GLY A 244 5.25 -42.14 -3.69
CA GLY A 244 5.37 -43.28 -4.58
C GLY A 244 6.77 -43.43 -5.17
N PHE A 245 6.85 -43.69 -6.46
CA PHE A 245 8.14 -43.87 -7.16
C PHE A 245 8.36 -42.76 -8.20
N ALA A 246 9.34 -41.91 -7.97
CA ALA A 246 9.72 -40.86 -8.92
C ALA A 246 10.97 -41.22 -9.73
N PRO A 247 11.09 -40.76 -10.99
CA PRO A 247 12.27 -40.98 -11.84
C PRO A 247 13.40 -40.01 -11.44
N PHE A 248 14.53 -40.54 -11.01
CA PHE A 248 15.72 -39.79 -10.65
C PHE A 248 16.83 -39.96 -11.68
N PRO A 249 17.59 -38.92 -12.03
CA PRO A 249 18.74 -39.00 -12.89
C PRO A 249 19.93 -39.63 -12.13
N VAL A 250 20.36 -40.81 -12.56
CA VAL A 250 21.55 -41.50 -12.01
C VAL A 250 22.59 -41.56 -13.08
N LYS A 251 23.80 -41.08 -12.73
CA LYS A 251 24.96 -41.16 -13.63
C LYS A 251 25.54 -42.56 -13.59
N ARG A 252 25.53 -43.28 -14.74
CA ARG A 252 26.15 -44.60 -14.86
C ARG A 252 27.66 -44.50 -14.95
N ALA A 253 28.35 -45.63 -14.75
CA ALA A 253 29.82 -45.73 -14.88
C ALA A 253 30.35 -45.32 -16.26
N ASP A 254 29.54 -45.41 -17.32
CA ASP A 254 29.82 -44.98 -18.68
C ASP A 254 29.61 -43.47 -18.92
N GLY A 255 29.24 -42.70 -17.86
CA GLY A 255 29.00 -41.27 -17.93
C GLY A 255 27.62 -40.89 -18.45
N ARG A 256 26.79 -41.86 -18.87
CA ARG A 256 25.40 -41.59 -19.34
C ARG A 256 24.47 -41.43 -18.16
N ILE A 257 23.48 -40.51 -18.29
CA ILE A 257 22.40 -40.34 -17.34
C ILE A 257 21.28 -41.34 -17.66
N SER A 258 20.90 -42.15 -16.68
CA SER A 258 19.71 -43.01 -16.76
C SER A 258 18.73 -42.68 -15.66
N LEU A 259 17.45 -42.78 -15.94
CA LEU A 259 16.41 -42.58 -14.93
C LEU A 259 16.21 -43.87 -14.14
N GLN A 260 16.30 -43.77 -12.82
CA GLN A 260 16.02 -44.83 -11.89
C GLN A 260 14.79 -44.45 -11.06
N ARG A 261 13.89 -45.38 -10.83
CA ARG A 261 12.73 -45.15 -9.93
C ARG A 261 13.16 -45.26 -8.48
N VAL A 262 13.02 -44.17 -7.76
CA VAL A 262 13.37 -44.08 -6.32
C VAL A 262 12.06 -43.81 -5.53
N PRO A 263 11.86 -44.48 -4.38
CA PRO A 263 10.71 -44.18 -3.54
C PRO A 263 10.84 -42.74 -2.96
N VAL A 264 9.75 -42.00 -3.02
CA VAL A 264 9.60 -40.65 -2.43
C VAL A 264 8.39 -40.61 -1.53
N GLU A 265 8.51 -39.87 -0.45
CA GLU A 265 7.44 -39.68 0.54
C GLU A 265 7.35 -38.20 0.92
N ILE A 266 6.13 -37.68 1.03
CA ILE A 266 5.86 -36.33 1.44
C ILE A 266 5.20 -36.37 2.81
N ASP A 267 5.68 -35.61 3.78
CA ASP A 267 5.05 -35.45 5.09
C ASP A 267 3.96 -34.38 5.05
N GLU A 268 2.83 -34.73 4.41
CA GLU A 268 1.69 -33.83 4.33
C GLU A 268 1.13 -33.46 5.70
N VAL A 269 1.20 -34.37 6.68
CA VAL A 269 0.67 -34.12 8.02
C VAL A 269 1.41 -32.99 8.72
N THR A 270 2.74 -32.99 8.64
CA THR A 270 3.57 -31.93 9.23
C THR A 270 3.34 -30.61 8.47
N LEU A 271 3.29 -30.62 7.14
CA LEU A 271 3.03 -29.42 6.34
C LEU A 271 1.66 -28.80 6.62
N GLN A 272 0.62 -29.62 6.77
CA GLN A 272 -0.73 -29.17 7.17
C GLN A 272 -0.71 -28.52 8.56
N ARG A 273 -0.01 -29.12 9.53
CA ARG A 273 0.11 -28.57 10.89
C ARG A 273 0.87 -27.25 10.94
N ILE A 274 1.94 -27.10 10.13
CA ILE A 274 2.68 -25.85 10.00
C ILE A 274 1.74 -24.74 9.51
N ALA A 275 1.03 -24.99 8.41
CA ALA A 275 0.09 -24.03 7.84
C ALA A 275 -1.03 -23.64 8.83
N GLN A 276 -1.66 -24.63 9.48
CA GLN A 276 -2.73 -24.39 10.45
C GLN A 276 -2.28 -23.55 11.66
N ARG A 277 -1.08 -23.81 12.21
CA ARG A 277 -0.55 -23.10 13.37
C ARG A 277 -0.24 -21.64 13.09
N SER A 278 0.21 -21.34 11.86
CA SER A 278 0.56 -19.98 11.43
C SER A 278 -0.60 -19.21 10.82
N GLY A 279 -1.78 -19.81 10.68
CA GLY A 279 -2.95 -19.18 10.04
C GLY A 279 -2.90 -19.16 8.50
N GLY A 280 -1.99 -19.93 7.90
CA GLY A 280 -1.93 -20.15 6.46
C GLY A 280 -2.73 -21.38 5.99
N ARG A 281 -2.38 -21.88 4.79
CA ARG A 281 -3.02 -23.07 4.20
C ARG A 281 -1.99 -24.01 3.59
N TYR A 282 -2.30 -25.31 3.63
CA TYR A 282 -1.55 -26.36 2.92
C TYR A 282 -2.12 -26.57 1.53
N PHE A 283 -1.25 -26.77 0.56
CA PHE A 283 -1.56 -27.12 -0.81
C PHE A 283 -0.72 -28.31 -1.26
N HIS A 284 -1.26 -29.12 -2.16
CA HIS A 284 -0.57 -30.23 -2.78
C HIS A 284 -0.48 -30.00 -4.29
N ALA A 285 0.72 -30.00 -4.82
CA ALA A 285 1.00 -29.83 -6.25
C ALA A 285 1.65 -31.08 -6.81
N THR A 286 0.98 -31.78 -7.71
CA THR A 286 1.46 -33.03 -8.32
C THR A 286 2.10 -32.85 -9.67
N ASP A 287 1.93 -31.71 -10.29
CA ASP A 287 2.49 -31.34 -11.60
C ASP A 287 2.69 -29.81 -11.72
N GLU A 288 3.29 -29.38 -12.84
CA GLU A 288 3.58 -27.95 -13.12
C GLU A 288 2.32 -27.10 -13.06
N GLU A 289 1.20 -27.57 -13.64
CA GLU A 289 -0.04 -26.81 -13.68
C GLU A 289 -0.67 -26.69 -12.30
N GLY A 290 -0.66 -27.76 -11.50
CA GLY A 290 -1.11 -27.74 -10.12
C GLY A 290 -0.32 -26.76 -9.27
N LEU A 291 1.01 -26.73 -9.42
CA LEU A 291 1.85 -25.78 -8.70
C LEU A 291 1.55 -24.33 -9.11
N ARG A 292 1.33 -24.08 -10.41
CA ARG A 292 0.95 -22.76 -10.92
C ARG A 292 -0.35 -22.27 -10.28
N GLN A 293 -1.38 -23.11 -10.27
CA GLN A 293 -2.69 -22.76 -9.68
C GLN A 293 -2.59 -22.48 -8.18
N VAL A 294 -1.79 -23.24 -7.46
CA VAL A 294 -1.54 -23.03 -6.02
C VAL A 294 -0.90 -21.67 -5.76
N VAL A 295 0.16 -21.33 -6.48
CA VAL A 295 0.85 -20.07 -6.30
C VAL A 295 -0.01 -18.88 -6.71
N GLU A 296 -0.85 -19.03 -7.74
CA GLU A 296 -1.85 -18.04 -8.13
C GLU A 296 -2.90 -17.83 -7.04
N GLU A 297 -3.42 -18.91 -6.44
CA GLU A 297 -4.41 -18.83 -5.35
C GLU A 297 -3.82 -18.12 -4.12
N ILE A 298 -2.60 -18.44 -3.70
CA ILE A 298 -1.90 -17.74 -2.63
C ILE A 298 -1.80 -16.24 -2.95
N GLY A 299 -1.42 -15.93 -4.18
CA GLY A 299 -1.35 -14.57 -4.66
C GLY A 299 -2.67 -13.81 -4.58
N ARG A 300 -3.79 -14.48 -4.87
CA ARG A 300 -5.13 -13.90 -4.81
C ARG A 300 -5.61 -13.70 -3.37
N LEU A 301 -5.37 -14.66 -2.48
CA LEU A 301 -5.76 -14.58 -1.07
C LEU A 301 -5.16 -13.35 -0.38
N GLU A 302 -3.88 -13.12 -0.59
CA GLU A 302 -3.17 -12.04 0.10
C GLU A 302 -3.44 -10.65 -0.52
N ARG A 303 -3.70 -10.55 -1.82
CA ARG A 303 -4.10 -9.28 -2.45
C ARG A 303 -5.47 -8.79 -1.96
N SER A 304 -6.36 -9.68 -1.57
CA SER A 304 -7.71 -9.33 -1.11
C SER A 304 -7.71 -8.71 0.29
N GLU A 305 -6.66 -8.92 1.09
CA GLU A 305 -6.56 -8.42 2.46
C GLU A 305 -5.90 -7.03 2.52
N VAL A 306 -5.21 -6.60 1.48
CA VAL A 306 -4.61 -5.26 1.42
C VAL A 306 -5.69 -4.24 1.09
N SER A 307 -6.14 -3.51 2.10
CA SER A 307 -7.12 -2.43 1.95
C SER A 307 -6.55 -1.29 1.12
N GLU A 308 -7.29 -0.85 0.09
CA GLU A 308 -7.02 0.39 -0.63
C GLU A 308 -7.18 1.58 0.34
N VAL A 309 -6.10 2.13 0.84
CA VAL A 309 -6.15 3.41 1.55
C VAL A 309 -6.18 4.52 0.50
N ARG A 310 -7.38 5.05 0.22
CA ARG A 310 -7.57 6.19 -0.68
C ARG A 310 -7.25 7.47 0.08
N TYR A 311 -6.14 8.10 -0.22
CA TYR A 311 -5.88 9.48 0.21
C TYR A 311 -6.59 10.45 -0.73
N LEU A 312 -7.53 11.24 -0.18
CA LEU A 312 -8.12 12.36 -0.90
C LEU A 312 -7.24 13.59 -0.65
N GLU A 313 -6.56 14.05 -1.66
CA GLU A 313 -5.82 15.30 -1.59
C GLU A 313 -6.78 16.46 -1.88
N TYR A 314 -6.90 17.39 -0.92
CA TYR A 314 -7.77 18.55 -1.04
C TYR A 314 -6.96 19.79 -1.36
N GLU A 315 -7.30 20.45 -2.46
CA GLU A 315 -6.79 21.80 -2.76
C GLU A 315 -7.68 22.85 -2.09
N ALA A 316 -7.09 23.68 -1.23
CA ALA A 316 -7.78 24.73 -0.52
C ALA A 316 -7.81 26.05 -1.34
N HIS A 317 -9.00 26.59 -1.59
CA HIS A 317 -9.21 27.80 -2.39
C HIS A 317 -9.64 29.01 -1.54
N TYR A 318 -9.11 29.19 -0.34
CA TYR A 318 -9.44 30.32 0.53
C TYR A 318 -8.73 31.63 0.15
N ALA A 319 -7.57 31.60 -0.53
CA ALA A 319 -6.74 32.74 -0.81
C ALA A 319 -7.44 33.90 -1.57
N PRO A 320 -8.24 33.67 -2.65
CA PRO A 320 -8.92 34.74 -3.35
C PRO A 320 -9.96 35.43 -2.46
N PHE A 321 -10.67 34.71 -1.60
CA PHE A 321 -11.66 35.27 -0.68
C PHE A 321 -11.03 36.16 0.40
N VAL A 322 -9.86 35.77 0.92
CA VAL A 322 -9.06 36.61 1.84
C VAL A 322 -8.59 37.88 1.13
N GLY A 323 -8.10 37.75 -0.12
CA GLY A 323 -7.67 38.89 -0.94
C GLY A 323 -8.80 39.91 -1.14
N ILE A 324 -10.02 39.46 -1.49
CA ILE A 324 -11.18 40.31 -1.63
C ILE A 324 -11.57 40.98 -0.31
N ALA A 325 -11.55 40.23 0.80
CA ALA A 325 -11.84 40.81 2.13
C ALA A 325 -10.88 41.94 2.48
N LEU A 326 -9.58 41.73 2.32
CA LEU A 326 -8.54 42.74 2.57
C LEU A 326 -8.70 43.96 1.65
N ALA A 327 -8.97 43.76 0.37
CA ALA A 327 -9.23 44.83 -0.57
C ALA A 327 -10.45 45.69 -0.16
N CYS A 328 -11.55 45.05 0.28
CA CYS A 328 -12.74 45.72 0.77
C CYS A 328 -12.45 46.55 2.03
N VAL A 329 -11.69 46.02 2.98
CA VAL A 329 -11.30 46.74 4.19
C VAL A 329 -10.40 47.93 3.86
N ALA A 330 -9.39 47.75 3.02
CA ALA A 330 -8.50 48.81 2.59
C ALA A 330 -9.24 49.94 1.88
N LEU A 331 -10.16 49.57 0.96
CA LEU A 331 -10.97 50.52 0.23
C LEU A 331 -11.95 51.30 1.14
N ALA A 332 -12.56 50.59 2.11
CA ALA A 332 -13.42 51.21 3.13
C ALA A 332 -12.63 52.21 3.97
N ALA A 333 -11.44 51.86 4.41
CA ALA A 333 -10.54 52.73 5.18
C ALA A 333 -10.10 53.95 4.36
N LEU A 334 -9.75 53.75 3.11
CA LEU A 334 -9.32 54.85 2.18
C LEU A 334 -10.48 55.79 1.90
N LEU A 335 -11.66 55.31 1.61
CA LEU A 335 -12.85 56.13 1.36
C LEU A 335 -13.26 56.90 2.62
N SER A 336 -13.19 56.29 3.82
CA SER A 336 -13.55 56.95 5.07
C SER A 336 -12.51 57.99 5.51
N SER A 337 -11.22 57.82 5.19
CA SER A 337 -10.15 58.76 5.51
C SER A 337 -10.03 59.95 4.52
N THR A 338 -10.44 59.76 3.27
CA THR A 338 -10.28 60.72 2.21
C THR A 338 -11.63 61.40 1.82
N TRP A 339 -12.30 60.82 0.85
CA TRP A 339 -13.49 61.44 0.18
C TRP A 339 -14.75 61.45 1.07
N LEU A 340 -15.00 60.39 1.82
CA LEU A 340 -16.15 60.23 2.71
C LEU A 340 -15.81 60.56 4.18
N ARG A 341 -14.70 61.29 4.43
CA ARG A 341 -14.26 61.67 5.78
C ARG A 341 -15.41 62.39 6.50
N ARG A 342 -15.84 61.85 7.61
CA ARG A 342 -16.79 62.47 8.56
C ARG A 342 -15.97 63.32 9.49
N LEU A 343 -16.34 64.57 9.63
CA LEU A 343 -15.69 65.45 10.60
C LEU A 343 -16.04 64.94 12.02
N PRO A 344 -15.02 64.77 12.90
CA PRO A 344 -15.29 64.47 14.28
C PRO A 344 -16.07 65.64 14.90
N ALA A 345 -17.07 65.35 15.70
CA ALA A 345 -17.82 66.32 16.43
C ALA A 345 -17.05 66.76 17.67
#